data_cbd045e55c99d5e0a2a06373a3fa92bc
#
_entry.id   cbd045e55c99d5e0a2a06373a3fa92bc
#
_cell.length_a   1.000
_cell.length_b   1.000
_cell.length_c   1.000
_cell.angle_alpha   90.00
_cell.angle_beta   90.00
_cell.angle_gamma   90.00
#
_symmetry.space_group_name_H-M   'P 1'
#
loop_
_entity.id
_entity.type
_entity.pdbx_description
1 polymer ?
#
loop_
_entity_poly.entity_id
_entity_poly.type
_entity_poly.pdbx_seq_one_letter_code
_entity_poly.pdbx_strand_id
1 'polypeptide(L)'
;MPRTKHKPAVHPFDQLHGTDTSGLIPGSVIVQGTSARVSELTAYYGVAPSILHGVLDIWLQRTVTQPGEAPPNIERTIFLDIGAGKGRAMLLASQFPFLRVEGVELNPDLARIASANISLWNNDAQANALAPLTLHHADATTHPLPLEPTLAFLFHPFELPILRRFLRHIESSQAAHPHPFDLVYVNAEHDSYLDHHPAFRRLWTGLVPMTPDDHLADLAAIAQQKEYGSTGDELCAIYRFQGRATGRATSRKAK
;
A
#
# COMPACT_ATOMS: atom_id res chain seq x y z
N MET A 1 39.97 10.40 -11.38
CA MET A 1 38.90 11.35 -11.68
C MET A 1 37.87 11.27 -10.55
N PRO A 2 37.45 12.36 -9.91
CA PRO A 2 36.44 12.33 -8.88
C PRO A 2 35.12 11.90 -9.53
N ARG A 3 34.47 10.84 -8.97
CA ARG A 3 33.11 10.46 -9.33
C ARG A 3 32.19 11.65 -8.99
N THR A 4 31.67 12.31 -9.98
CA THR A 4 30.56 13.24 -9.82
C THR A 4 29.42 12.47 -9.17
N LYS A 5 29.09 12.78 -7.91
CA LYS A 5 27.87 12.31 -7.27
C LYS A 5 26.72 12.96 -8.02
N HIS A 6 26.16 12.28 -9.00
CA HIS A 6 24.89 12.69 -9.59
C HIS A 6 23.84 12.72 -8.46
N LYS A 7 23.20 13.87 -8.27
CA LYS A 7 22.02 13.94 -7.42
C LYS A 7 20.97 12.99 -8.02
N PRO A 8 20.30 12.16 -7.21
CA PRO A 8 19.20 11.34 -7.70
C PRO A 8 18.15 12.24 -8.36
N ALA A 9 17.55 11.76 -9.44
CA ALA A 9 16.44 12.45 -10.07
C ALA A 9 15.29 12.59 -9.07
N VAL A 10 14.71 13.78 -9.01
CA VAL A 10 13.59 14.08 -8.12
C VAL A 10 12.31 13.98 -8.95
N HIS A 11 11.35 13.19 -8.49
CA HIS A 11 10.05 13.03 -9.16
C HIS A 11 9.33 14.40 -9.23
N PRO A 12 8.58 14.70 -10.33
CA PRO A 12 7.81 15.96 -10.46
C PRO A 12 6.87 16.22 -9.27
N PHE A 13 6.29 15.16 -8.69
CA PHE A 13 5.51 15.24 -7.46
C PHE A 13 6.28 15.91 -6.31
N ASP A 14 7.51 15.46 -6.05
CA ASP A 14 8.35 16.04 -5.00
C ASP A 14 8.78 17.47 -5.32
N GLN A 15 9.01 17.77 -6.61
CA GLN A 15 9.35 19.14 -7.04
C GLN A 15 8.18 20.10 -6.79
N LEU A 16 6.96 19.64 -7.05
CA LEU A 16 5.74 20.44 -6.88
C LEU A 16 5.46 20.74 -5.41
N HIS A 17 5.60 19.72 -4.55
CA HIS A 17 5.17 19.78 -3.15
C HIS A 17 6.32 19.97 -2.15
N GLY A 18 7.57 20.02 -2.62
CA GLY A 18 8.74 20.16 -1.76
C GLY A 18 9.03 18.94 -0.88
N THR A 19 8.45 17.77 -1.20
CA THR A 19 8.59 16.53 -0.45
C THR A 19 9.86 15.75 -0.85
N ASP A 20 10.21 14.72 -0.08
CA ASP A 20 11.27 13.75 -0.38
C ASP A 20 10.66 12.35 -0.39
N THR A 21 9.97 12.01 -1.49
CA THR A 21 9.41 10.67 -1.68
C THR A 21 10.08 9.91 -2.83
N SER A 22 11.06 10.53 -3.50
CA SER A 22 11.77 9.95 -4.64
C SER A 22 12.90 9.01 -4.22
N GLY A 23 13.36 8.27 -5.22
CA GLY A 23 14.53 7.40 -5.15
C GLY A 23 14.19 5.96 -4.81
N LEU A 24 15.15 5.09 -5.12
CA LEU A 24 15.09 3.67 -4.80
C LEU A 24 16.08 3.38 -3.67
N ILE A 25 15.61 2.69 -2.63
CA ILE A 25 16.45 2.26 -1.50
C ILE A 25 16.41 0.74 -1.44
N PRO A 26 17.55 0.04 -1.64
CA PRO A 26 17.60 -1.41 -1.61
C PRO A 26 17.13 -2.00 -0.28
N GLY A 27 16.49 -3.18 -0.31
CA GLY A 27 16.05 -3.89 0.88
C GLY A 27 17.16 -4.14 1.89
N SER A 28 18.41 -4.36 1.43
CA SER A 28 19.60 -4.49 2.29
C SER A 28 19.94 -3.23 3.11
N VAL A 29 19.46 -2.07 2.67
CA VAL A 29 19.59 -0.81 3.42
C VAL A 29 18.38 -0.62 4.34
N ILE A 30 17.18 -0.97 3.87
CA ILE A 30 15.93 -0.81 4.62
C ILE A 30 15.93 -1.64 5.90
N VAL A 31 16.53 -2.83 5.90
CA VAL A 31 16.59 -3.68 7.11
C VAL A 31 17.44 -3.10 8.23
N GLN A 32 18.31 -2.13 7.96
CA GLN A 32 19.15 -1.51 8.99
C GLN A 32 18.28 -0.79 10.03
N GLY A 33 18.51 -1.08 11.29
CA GLY A 33 17.72 -0.52 12.40
C GLY A 33 16.35 -1.18 12.60
N THR A 34 16.05 -2.28 11.88
CA THR A 34 14.82 -3.07 12.04
C THR A 34 15.12 -4.47 12.58
N SER A 35 14.08 -5.21 12.95
CA SER A 35 14.16 -6.64 13.32
C SER A 35 14.00 -7.59 12.11
N ALA A 36 13.74 -7.06 10.91
CA ALA A 36 13.52 -7.85 9.70
C ALA A 36 14.83 -8.35 9.08
N ARG A 37 14.72 -9.38 8.23
CA ARG A 37 15.83 -9.90 7.41
C ARG A 37 15.79 -9.32 6.01
N VAL A 38 16.94 -9.26 5.32
CA VAL A 38 17.02 -8.79 3.93
C VAL A 38 16.08 -9.58 3.01
N SER A 39 15.92 -10.89 3.24
CA SER A 39 15.02 -11.77 2.48
C SER A 39 13.53 -11.62 2.82
N GLU A 40 13.16 -10.70 3.69
CA GLU A 40 11.79 -10.50 4.15
C GLU A 40 11.20 -9.18 3.64
N LEU A 41 12.04 -8.22 3.26
CA LEU A 41 11.65 -6.89 2.80
C LEU A 41 12.05 -6.67 1.35
N THR A 42 11.24 -5.91 0.63
CA THR A 42 11.54 -5.44 -0.72
C THR A 42 12.26 -4.09 -0.70
N ALA A 43 12.70 -3.61 -1.86
CA ALA A 43 13.25 -2.27 -1.96
C ALA A 43 12.17 -1.21 -1.75
N TYR A 44 12.52 -0.06 -1.15
CA TYR A 44 11.64 1.09 -1.17
C TYR A 44 11.64 1.73 -2.56
N TYR A 45 10.47 1.97 -3.05
CA TYR A 45 10.20 2.80 -4.22
C TYR A 45 8.83 3.49 -4.04
N GLY A 46 8.73 4.78 -4.38
CA GLY A 46 7.45 5.50 -4.23
C GLY A 46 6.48 5.14 -5.36
N VAL A 47 5.26 4.74 -5.05
CA VAL A 47 4.24 4.44 -6.06
C VAL A 47 4.01 5.65 -6.98
N ALA A 48 3.86 5.41 -8.28
CA ALA A 48 3.53 6.46 -9.24
C ALA A 48 2.13 7.04 -8.95
N PRO A 49 1.93 8.37 -9.02
CA PRO A 49 0.63 8.99 -8.78
C PRO A 49 -0.49 8.40 -9.63
N SER A 50 -0.26 8.17 -10.92
CA SER A 50 -1.24 7.59 -11.84
C SER A 50 -1.64 6.16 -11.46
N ILE A 51 -0.72 5.37 -10.92
CA ILE A 51 -1.02 4.00 -10.47
C ILE A 51 -1.93 4.04 -9.24
N LEU A 52 -1.61 4.87 -8.24
CA LEU A 52 -2.47 4.97 -7.06
C LEU A 52 -3.87 5.46 -7.41
N HIS A 53 -3.97 6.55 -8.19
CA HIS A 53 -5.26 7.08 -8.61
C HIS A 53 -6.04 6.04 -9.41
N GLY A 54 -5.40 5.40 -10.39
CA GLY A 54 -6.05 4.39 -11.23
C GLY A 54 -6.59 3.20 -10.43
N VAL A 55 -5.83 2.67 -9.47
CA VAL A 55 -6.30 1.53 -8.67
C VAL A 55 -7.39 1.94 -7.67
N LEU A 56 -7.36 3.16 -7.13
CA LEU A 56 -8.43 3.68 -6.27
C LEU A 56 -9.73 3.90 -7.07
N ASP A 57 -9.64 4.43 -8.28
CA ASP A 57 -10.80 4.57 -9.18
C ASP A 57 -11.42 3.21 -9.51
N ILE A 58 -10.58 2.20 -9.77
CA ILE A 58 -11.06 0.82 -10.00
C ILE A 58 -11.74 0.27 -8.73
N TRP A 59 -11.15 0.47 -7.55
CA TRP A 59 -11.75 0.04 -6.31
C TRP A 59 -13.11 0.68 -6.07
N LEU A 60 -13.23 1.99 -6.27
CA LEU A 60 -14.49 2.72 -6.13
C LEU A 60 -15.57 2.23 -7.10
N GLN A 61 -15.19 1.86 -8.32
CA GLN A 61 -16.13 1.40 -9.35
C GLN A 61 -16.50 -0.09 -9.23
N ARG A 62 -15.55 -0.95 -8.83
CA ARG A 62 -15.68 -2.41 -8.92
C ARG A 62 -16.26 -3.07 -7.68
N THR A 63 -16.12 -2.46 -6.52
CA THR A 63 -16.78 -2.97 -5.30
C THR A 63 -18.30 -2.93 -5.36
N VAL A 64 -18.86 -2.28 -6.38
CA VAL A 64 -20.31 -2.15 -6.64
C VAL A 64 -20.91 -3.36 -7.36
N THR A 65 -20.13 -4.33 -7.82
CA THR A 65 -20.59 -5.26 -8.87
C THR A 65 -21.20 -6.57 -8.40
N GLN A 66 -21.39 -6.83 -7.12
CA GLN A 66 -22.13 -8.01 -6.68
C GLN A 66 -23.55 -7.64 -6.24
N PRO A 67 -24.57 -8.36 -6.74
CA PRO A 67 -25.94 -8.15 -6.28
C PRO A 67 -26.04 -8.32 -4.76
N GLY A 68 -26.45 -7.26 -4.06
CA GLY A 68 -26.65 -7.28 -2.61
C GLY A 68 -25.50 -6.74 -1.77
N GLU A 69 -24.36 -6.39 -2.36
CA GLU A 69 -23.28 -5.68 -1.66
C GLU A 69 -23.44 -4.15 -1.86
N ALA A 70 -23.41 -3.40 -0.76
CA ALA A 70 -23.37 -1.94 -0.83
C ALA A 70 -21.98 -1.48 -1.34
N PRO A 71 -21.90 -0.39 -2.12
CA PRO A 71 -20.61 0.21 -2.50
C PRO A 71 -19.86 0.65 -1.24
N PRO A 72 -18.50 0.69 -1.28
CA PRO A 72 -17.74 1.22 -0.18
C PRO A 72 -18.10 2.69 0.01
N ASN A 73 -18.31 3.08 1.26
CA ASN A 73 -18.45 4.47 1.61
C ASN A 73 -17.05 5.01 1.95
N ILE A 74 -16.42 5.69 1.00
CA ILE A 74 -15.06 6.20 1.15
C ILE A 74 -14.93 7.14 2.35
N GLU A 75 -15.93 7.98 2.62
CA GLU A 75 -15.92 8.93 3.75
C GLU A 75 -15.96 8.24 5.13
N ARG A 76 -16.29 6.95 5.15
CA ARG A 76 -16.29 6.12 6.36
C ARG A 76 -15.17 5.07 6.36
N THR A 77 -14.34 5.07 5.33
CA THR A 77 -13.26 4.09 5.13
C THR A 77 -11.93 4.72 5.49
N ILE A 78 -11.10 3.98 6.19
CA ILE A 78 -9.70 4.33 6.45
C ILE A 78 -8.86 3.79 5.30
N PHE A 79 -7.99 4.63 4.72
CA PHE A 79 -6.89 4.17 3.89
C PHE A 79 -5.71 3.82 4.79
N LEU A 80 -5.24 2.56 4.73
CA LEU A 80 -4.14 2.07 5.55
C LEU A 80 -2.97 1.64 4.66
N ASP A 81 -1.92 2.46 4.61
CA ASP A 81 -0.70 2.21 3.84
C ASP A 81 0.25 1.29 4.62
N ILE A 82 0.48 0.08 4.10
CA ILE A 82 1.33 -0.94 4.72
C ILE A 82 2.72 -0.94 4.10
N GLY A 83 3.73 -0.60 4.90
CA GLY A 83 5.08 -0.29 4.41
C GLY A 83 5.10 1.08 3.76
N ALA A 84 4.65 2.09 4.49
CA ALA A 84 4.41 3.44 3.96
C ALA A 84 5.66 4.11 3.38
N GLY A 85 6.86 3.59 3.69
CA GLY A 85 8.12 4.11 3.18
C GLY A 85 8.30 5.58 3.53
N LYS A 86 8.49 6.43 2.51
CA LYS A 86 8.56 7.88 2.67
C LYS A 86 7.19 8.58 2.62
N GLY A 87 6.08 7.82 2.52
CA GLY A 87 4.72 8.30 2.66
C GLY A 87 4.02 8.76 1.37
N ARG A 88 4.57 8.53 0.15
CA ARG A 88 3.94 9.04 -1.08
C ARG A 88 2.50 8.57 -1.25
N ALA A 89 2.22 7.28 -1.04
CA ALA A 89 0.86 6.75 -1.16
C ALA A 89 -0.10 7.40 -0.15
N MET A 90 0.36 7.66 1.07
CA MET A 90 -0.42 8.38 2.08
C MET A 90 -0.79 9.79 1.62
N LEU A 91 0.21 10.57 1.12
CA LEU A 91 0.00 11.94 0.66
C LEU A 91 -1.03 11.97 -0.47
N LEU A 92 -0.87 11.12 -1.48
CA LEU A 92 -1.81 10.99 -2.61
C LEU A 92 -3.20 10.54 -2.16
N ALA A 93 -3.29 9.53 -1.27
CA ALA A 93 -4.56 9.05 -0.75
C ALA A 93 -5.31 10.11 0.05
N SER A 94 -4.60 11.04 0.70
CA SER A 94 -5.24 12.15 1.44
C SER A 94 -6.00 13.13 0.55
N GLN A 95 -5.78 13.12 -0.76
CA GLN A 95 -6.56 13.91 -1.72
C GLN A 95 -7.96 13.33 -1.99
N PHE A 96 -8.21 12.11 -1.52
CA PHE A 96 -9.52 11.47 -1.57
C PHE A 96 -10.25 11.65 -0.22
N PRO A 97 -11.58 11.68 -0.20
CA PRO A 97 -12.36 11.91 1.01
C PRO A 97 -12.44 10.67 1.91
N PHE A 98 -11.31 10.04 2.21
CA PHE A 98 -11.25 8.99 3.22
C PHE A 98 -11.55 9.55 4.61
N LEU A 99 -12.06 8.73 5.52
CA LEU A 99 -12.26 9.12 6.93
C LEU A 99 -10.95 9.66 7.53
N ARG A 100 -9.87 8.96 7.26
CA ARG A 100 -8.48 9.34 7.53
C ARG A 100 -7.53 8.42 6.75
N VAL A 101 -6.28 8.83 6.65
CA VAL A 101 -5.20 8.05 6.07
C VAL A 101 -4.20 7.70 7.17
N GLU A 102 -3.96 6.42 7.36
CA GLU A 102 -2.95 5.90 8.27
C GLU A 102 -1.85 5.20 7.49
N GLY A 103 -0.61 5.28 7.96
CA GLY A 103 0.51 4.53 7.41
C GLY A 103 1.27 3.81 8.50
N VAL A 104 1.80 2.63 8.18
CA VAL A 104 2.67 1.85 9.06
C VAL A 104 4.00 1.62 8.37
N GLU A 105 5.09 2.06 9.00
CA GLU A 105 6.44 1.93 8.48
C GLU A 105 7.38 1.34 9.55
N LEU A 106 8.12 0.30 9.17
CA LEU A 106 9.03 -0.42 10.07
C LEU A 106 10.39 0.28 10.22
N ASN A 107 10.89 0.86 9.13
CA ASN A 107 12.21 1.47 9.11
C ASN A 107 12.17 2.87 9.75
N PRO A 108 12.99 3.15 10.78
CA PRO A 108 12.94 4.42 11.51
C PRO A 108 13.33 5.63 10.65
N ASP A 109 14.26 5.47 9.70
CA ASP A 109 14.69 6.56 8.83
C ASP A 109 13.63 6.90 7.80
N LEU A 110 12.97 5.90 7.19
CA LEU A 110 11.86 6.11 6.29
C LEU A 110 10.67 6.74 7.03
N ALA A 111 10.32 6.26 8.21
CA ALA A 111 9.27 6.83 9.05
C ALA A 111 9.55 8.31 9.40
N ARG A 112 10.80 8.64 9.70
CA ARG A 112 11.21 10.04 9.95
C ARG A 112 11.04 10.92 8.71
N ILE A 113 11.42 10.42 7.52
CA ILE A 113 11.24 11.14 6.25
C ILE A 113 9.74 11.32 5.96
N ALA A 114 8.94 10.26 6.10
CA ALA A 114 7.49 10.33 5.90
C ALA A 114 6.82 11.35 6.84
N SER A 115 7.22 11.39 8.12
CA SER A 115 6.72 12.39 9.07
C SER A 115 7.05 13.83 8.64
N ALA A 116 8.26 14.06 8.10
CA ALA A 116 8.65 15.36 7.57
C ALA A 116 7.82 15.72 6.32
N ASN A 117 7.61 14.75 5.40
CA ASN A 117 6.78 14.93 4.22
C ASN A 117 5.32 15.26 4.58
N ILE A 118 4.73 14.58 5.56
CA ILE A 118 3.39 14.88 6.06
C ILE A 118 3.31 16.32 6.62
N SER A 119 4.35 16.76 7.33
CA SER A 119 4.40 18.12 7.86
C SER A 119 4.47 19.17 6.75
N LEU A 120 5.23 18.92 5.69
CA LEU A 120 5.28 19.80 4.51
C LEU A 120 3.94 19.82 3.80
N TRP A 121 3.35 18.64 3.56
CA TRP A 121 2.07 18.46 2.88
C TRP A 121 0.92 19.19 3.57
N ASN A 122 0.83 19.11 4.89
CA ASN A 122 -0.21 19.78 5.68
C ASN A 122 -0.13 21.31 5.61
N ASN A 123 1.01 21.88 5.20
CA ASN A 123 1.22 23.30 5.02
C ASN A 123 1.22 23.73 3.54
N ASP A 124 1.06 22.80 2.61
CA ASP A 124 1.04 23.08 1.18
C ASP A 124 -0.40 23.29 0.68
N ALA A 125 -0.69 24.51 0.25
CA ALA A 125 -2.00 24.84 -0.32
C ALA A 125 -2.32 24.07 -1.63
N GLN A 126 -1.29 23.55 -2.32
CA GLN A 126 -1.46 22.76 -3.54
C GLN A 126 -1.71 21.28 -3.27
N ALA A 127 -1.54 20.83 -2.03
CA ALA A 127 -1.74 19.43 -1.65
C ALA A 127 -3.19 18.96 -1.85
N ASN A 128 -4.16 19.87 -1.71
CA ASN A 128 -5.60 19.57 -1.80
C ASN A 128 -6.00 18.40 -0.88
N ALA A 129 -5.38 18.30 0.29
CA ALA A 129 -5.66 17.22 1.24
C ALA A 129 -7.08 17.35 1.81
N LEU A 130 -7.85 16.26 1.71
CA LEU A 130 -9.22 16.13 2.22
C LEU A 130 -9.26 15.29 3.50
N ALA A 131 -8.35 14.31 3.63
CA ALA A 131 -8.29 13.39 4.75
C ALA A 131 -7.08 13.66 5.66
N PRO A 132 -7.22 13.59 7.00
CA PRO A 132 -6.10 13.73 7.93
C PRO A 132 -5.14 12.54 7.82
N LEU A 133 -3.85 12.80 8.04
CA LEU A 133 -2.74 11.86 7.91
C LEU A 133 -2.15 11.50 9.27
N THR A 134 -1.93 10.21 9.51
CA THR A 134 -1.22 9.70 10.70
C THR A 134 -0.24 8.62 10.30
N LEU A 135 1.01 8.71 10.74
CA LEU A 135 2.04 7.69 10.52
C LEU A 135 2.39 6.99 11.85
N HIS A 136 2.51 5.66 11.77
CA HIS A 136 2.95 4.81 12.86
C HIS A 136 4.30 4.17 12.52
N HIS A 137 5.33 4.45 13.33
CA HIS A 137 6.59 3.71 13.25
C HIS A 137 6.42 2.38 13.99
N ALA A 138 6.10 1.31 13.26
CA ALA A 138 5.71 0.02 13.84
C ALA A 138 5.88 -1.14 12.84
N ASP A 139 5.81 -2.38 13.35
CA ASP A 139 5.69 -3.60 12.55
C ASP A 139 4.21 -3.83 12.18
N ALA A 140 3.90 -3.78 10.89
CA ALA A 140 2.54 -3.97 10.37
C ALA A 140 1.94 -5.34 10.72
N THR A 141 2.77 -6.35 11.02
CA THR A 141 2.29 -7.69 11.40
C THR A 141 1.77 -7.79 12.83
N THR A 142 1.98 -6.73 13.64
CA THR A 142 1.59 -6.68 15.06
C THR A 142 0.92 -5.36 15.47
N HIS A 143 1.06 -4.30 14.66
CA HIS A 143 0.42 -3.01 14.91
C HIS A 143 -1.11 -3.18 14.90
N PRO A 144 -1.85 -2.63 15.88
CA PRO A 144 -3.30 -2.71 15.90
C PRO A 144 -3.92 -2.18 14.60
N LEU A 145 -4.79 -2.98 13.98
CA LEU A 145 -5.53 -2.53 12.79
C LEU A 145 -6.71 -1.63 13.19
N PRO A 146 -7.12 -0.70 12.31
CA PRO A 146 -8.32 0.11 12.53
C PRO A 146 -9.56 -0.76 12.81
N LEU A 147 -10.52 -0.21 13.52
CA LEU A 147 -11.79 -0.88 13.84
C LEU A 147 -12.94 -0.43 12.93
N GLU A 148 -12.68 0.50 12.04
CA GLU A 148 -13.59 1.02 11.02
C GLU A 148 -13.37 0.33 9.67
N PRO A 149 -14.31 0.47 8.71
CA PRO A 149 -14.09 0.03 7.34
C PRO A 149 -12.72 0.45 6.83
N THR A 150 -11.95 -0.49 6.30
CA THR A 150 -10.53 -0.28 5.96
C THR A 150 -10.23 -0.71 4.53
N LEU A 151 -9.49 0.11 3.80
CA LEU A 151 -8.78 -0.24 2.58
C LEU A 151 -7.29 -0.31 2.88
N ALA A 152 -6.76 -1.51 3.04
CA ALA A 152 -5.31 -1.70 3.17
C ALA A 152 -4.65 -1.61 1.78
N PHE A 153 -3.60 -0.81 1.69
CA PHE A 153 -2.80 -0.63 0.47
C PHE A 153 -1.41 -1.22 0.67
N LEU A 154 -0.99 -2.06 -0.28
CA LEU A 154 0.32 -2.69 -0.33
C LEU A 154 0.96 -2.41 -1.68
N PHE A 155 2.10 -1.73 -1.71
CA PHE A 155 2.96 -1.68 -2.90
C PHE A 155 4.14 -2.65 -2.70
N HIS A 156 3.85 -3.94 -2.75
CA HIS A 156 4.79 -5.06 -2.55
C HIS A 156 5.82 -4.80 -1.44
N PRO A 157 5.37 -4.48 -0.21
CA PRO A 157 6.28 -3.98 0.83
C PRO A 157 7.16 -5.08 1.45
N PHE A 158 6.81 -6.35 1.24
CA PHE A 158 7.49 -7.48 1.87
C PHE A 158 7.22 -8.81 1.15
N GLU A 159 8.11 -9.75 1.37
CA GLU A 159 8.07 -11.08 0.80
C GLU A 159 6.98 -11.97 1.43
N LEU A 160 6.68 -13.10 0.78
CA LEU A 160 5.60 -14.01 1.15
C LEU A 160 5.57 -14.43 2.63
N PRO A 161 6.69 -14.69 3.33
CA PRO A 161 6.63 -15.05 4.76
C PRO A 161 6.00 -13.95 5.63
N ILE A 162 6.31 -12.68 5.33
CA ILE A 162 5.74 -11.54 6.05
C ILE A 162 4.30 -11.31 5.63
N LEU A 163 3.98 -11.39 4.33
CA LEU A 163 2.61 -11.32 3.83
C LEU A 163 1.72 -12.33 4.58
N ARG A 164 2.16 -13.57 4.73
CA ARG A 164 1.42 -14.60 5.49
C ARG A 164 1.18 -14.21 6.96
N ARG A 165 2.14 -13.56 7.61
CA ARG A 165 1.96 -13.07 8.99
C ARG A 165 0.94 -11.93 9.03
N PHE A 166 1.04 -10.99 8.09
CA PHE A 166 0.11 -9.87 7.99
C PHE A 166 -1.33 -10.35 7.73
N LEU A 167 -1.54 -11.30 6.80
CA LEU A 167 -2.88 -11.85 6.55
C LEU A 167 -3.47 -12.54 7.79
N ARG A 168 -2.67 -13.29 8.55
CA ARG A 168 -3.12 -13.86 9.84
C ARG A 168 -3.46 -12.78 10.87
N HIS A 169 -2.72 -11.66 10.87
CA HIS A 169 -3.03 -10.53 11.74
C HIS A 169 -4.38 -9.91 11.38
N ILE A 170 -4.68 -9.75 10.07
CA ILE A 170 -6.01 -9.34 9.60
C ILE A 170 -7.08 -10.32 10.08
N GLU A 171 -6.89 -11.64 9.87
CA GLU A 171 -7.86 -12.65 10.32
C GLU A 171 -8.15 -12.54 11.82
N SER A 172 -7.12 -12.35 12.64
CA SER A 172 -7.25 -12.23 14.10
C SER A 172 -8.01 -10.96 14.50
N SER A 173 -7.68 -9.83 13.88
CA SER A 173 -8.36 -8.56 14.11
C SER A 173 -9.82 -8.62 13.71
N GLN A 174 -10.10 -9.16 12.52
CA GLN A 174 -11.46 -9.30 11.99
C GLN A 174 -12.31 -10.32 12.76
N ALA A 175 -11.70 -11.32 13.37
CA ALA A 175 -12.41 -12.24 14.25
C ALA A 175 -12.86 -11.56 15.56
N ALA A 176 -12.08 -10.62 16.06
CA ALA A 176 -12.39 -9.85 17.26
C ALA A 176 -13.38 -8.70 16.99
N HIS A 177 -13.19 -8.01 15.87
CA HIS A 177 -13.93 -6.79 15.48
C HIS A 177 -14.26 -6.83 13.98
N PRO A 178 -15.34 -7.50 13.56
CA PRO A 178 -15.72 -7.62 12.16
C PRO A 178 -16.17 -6.28 11.57
N HIS A 179 -15.55 -5.88 10.45
CA HIS A 179 -15.95 -4.73 9.64
C HIS A 179 -15.53 -4.95 8.18
N PRO A 180 -16.04 -4.17 7.21
CA PRO A 180 -15.56 -4.24 5.83
C PRO A 180 -14.05 -4.02 5.75
N PHE A 181 -13.32 -4.96 5.11
CA PHE A 181 -11.88 -4.87 4.94
C PHE A 181 -11.51 -5.29 3.52
N ASP A 182 -11.02 -4.34 2.76
CA ASP A 182 -10.50 -4.56 1.41
C ASP A 182 -8.98 -4.40 1.41
N LEU A 183 -8.32 -5.07 0.46
CA LEU A 183 -6.88 -5.03 0.28
C LEU A 183 -6.59 -4.73 -1.19
N VAL A 184 -5.87 -3.64 -1.45
CA VAL A 184 -5.27 -3.30 -2.74
C VAL A 184 -3.80 -3.73 -2.70
N TYR A 185 -3.40 -4.54 -3.67
CA TYR A 185 -2.04 -5.02 -3.81
C TYR A 185 -1.49 -4.59 -5.17
N VAL A 186 -0.56 -3.64 -5.17
CA VAL A 186 0.16 -3.13 -6.33
C VAL A 186 1.49 -3.88 -6.44
N ASN A 187 1.96 -4.12 -7.67
CA ASN A 187 3.04 -5.05 -7.97
C ASN A 187 2.80 -6.40 -7.27
N ALA A 188 1.69 -7.03 -7.64
CA ALA A 188 1.08 -8.13 -6.88
C ALA A 188 1.80 -9.48 -7.13
N GLU A 189 3.09 -9.56 -6.81
CA GLU A 189 3.94 -10.75 -7.06
C GLU A 189 3.46 -12.02 -6.32
N HIS A 190 2.71 -11.84 -5.23
CA HIS A 190 2.16 -12.95 -4.43
C HIS A 190 0.64 -13.08 -4.53
N ASP A 191 0.02 -12.58 -5.61
CA ASP A 191 -1.43 -12.64 -5.82
C ASP A 191 -1.96 -14.07 -5.81
N SER A 192 -1.21 -15.02 -6.38
CA SER A 192 -1.59 -16.44 -6.39
C SER A 192 -1.78 -17.02 -4.96
N TYR A 193 -1.03 -16.51 -3.97
CA TYR A 193 -1.23 -16.93 -2.59
C TYR A 193 -2.55 -16.40 -2.03
N LEU A 194 -2.90 -15.16 -2.32
CA LEU A 194 -4.17 -14.54 -1.92
C LEU A 194 -5.37 -15.18 -2.63
N ASP A 195 -5.22 -15.56 -3.90
CA ASP A 195 -6.26 -16.26 -4.66
C ASP A 195 -6.67 -17.60 -4.05
N HIS A 196 -5.73 -18.30 -3.43
CA HIS A 196 -5.98 -19.57 -2.75
C HIS A 196 -6.25 -19.40 -1.25
N HIS A 197 -6.25 -18.17 -0.73
CA HIS A 197 -6.45 -17.92 0.69
C HIS A 197 -7.93 -17.96 1.05
N PRO A 198 -8.36 -18.84 1.98
CA PRO A 198 -9.78 -19.10 2.22
C PRO A 198 -10.56 -17.93 2.81
N ALA A 199 -9.87 -16.93 3.37
CA ALA A 199 -10.49 -15.77 3.98
C ALA A 199 -10.60 -14.55 3.05
N PHE A 200 -10.02 -14.61 1.85
CA PHE A 200 -10.03 -13.50 0.90
C PHE A 200 -10.71 -13.90 -0.41
N ARG A 201 -11.46 -12.99 -0.98
CA ARG A 201 -12.04 -13.11 -2.31
C ARG A 201 -11.49 -12.02 -3.21
N ARG A 202 -10.96 -12.41 -4.36
CA ARG A 202 -10.53 -11.46 -5.37
C ARG A 202 -11.75 -10.74 -5.97
N LEU A 203 -11.71 -9.41 -5.93
CA LEU A 203 -12.69 -8.54 -6.59
C LEU A 203 -12.26 -8.20 -8.01
N TRP A 204 -10.96 -7.95 -8.18
CA TRP A 204 -10.38 -7.54 -9.46
C TRP A 204 -8.89 -7.84 -9.52
N THR A 205 -8.37 -8.03 -10.73
CA THR A 205 -6.94 -8.02 -11.05
C THR A 205 -6.74 -7.55 -12.49
N GLY A 206 -5.64 -6.86 -12.74
CA GLY A 206 -5.27 -6.39 -14.06
C GLY A 206 -4.12 -5.39 -14.02
N LEU A 207 -3.68 -4.95 -15.18
CA LEU A 207 -2.71 -3.88 -15.31
C LEU A 207 -3.40 -2.52 -15.10
N VAL A 208 -2.81 -1.70 -14.25
CA VAL A 208 -3.14 -0.28 -14.11
C VAL A 208 -2.15 0.51 -14.94
N PRO A 209 -2.59 1.30 -15.91
CA PRO A 209 -1.69 2.03 -16.79
C PRO A 209 -0.97 3.16 -16.05
N MET A 210 0.34 3.26 -16.27
CA MET A 210 1.14 4.39 -15.83
C MET A 210 1.09 5.50 -16.89
N THR A 211 0.92 6.75 -16.46
CA THR A 211 1.00 7.88 -17.40
C THR A 211 2.40 8.03 -17.97
N PRO A 212 2.56 8.57 -19.20
CA PRO A 212 3.87 8.81 -19.79
C PRO A 212 4.79 9.68 -18.91
N ASP A 213 4.23 10.67 -18.21
CA ASP A 213 5.00 11.58 -17.37
C ASP A 213 5.53 10.86 -16.11
N ASP A 214 4.70 10.04 -15.46
CA ASP A 214 5.13 9.21 -14.34
C ASP A 214 6.17 8.18 -14.79
N HIS A 215 5.97 7.54 -15.94
CA HIS A 215 6.92 6.59 -16.49
C HIS A 215 8.29 7.21 -16.78
N LEU A 216 8.32 8.41 -17.37
CA LEU A 216 9.56 9.15 -17.60
C LEU A 216 10.24 9.55 -16.28
N ALA A 217 9.47 9.94 -15.28
CA ALA A 217 9.99 10.27 -13.95
C ALA A 217 10.61 9.04 -13.27
N ASP A 218 9.97 7.88 -13.39
CA ASP A 218 10.46 6.61 -12.86
C ASP A 218 11.74 6.17 -13.57
N LEU A 219 11.75 6.19 -14.90
CA LEU A 219 12.96 5.88 -15.68
C LEU A 219 14.15 6.77 -15.26
N ALA A 220 13.93 8.04 -15.02
CA ALA A 220 14.96 8.96 -14.57
C ALA A 220 15.45 8.60 -13.14
N ALA A 221 14.56 8.19 -12.26
CA ALA A 221 14.89 7.80 -10.89
C ALA A 221 15.70 6.51 -10.82
N ILE A 222 15.40 5.52 -11.67
CA ILE A 222 16.06 4.21 -11.69
C ILE A 222 17.27 4.14 -12.63
N ALA A 223 17.45 5.09 -13.55
CA ALA A 223 18.54 5.08 -14.54
C ALA A 223 19.95 4.96 -13.94
N GLN A 224 20.10 5.24 -12.65
CA GLN A 224 21.35 5.12 -11.91
C GLN A 224 21.52 3.75 -11.23
N GLN A 225 20.53 2.86 -11.32
CA GLN A 225 20.52 1.58 -10.60
C GLN A 225 20.43 0.41 -11.59
N LYS A 226 21.41 -0.49 -11.52
CA LYS A 226 21.53 -1.61 -12.46
C LYS A 226 20.60 -2.80 -12.15
N GLU A 227 19.95 -2.81 -10.98
CA GLU A 227 19.27 -3.99 -10.44
C GLU A 227 17.75 -3.97 -10.66
N TYR A 228 17.18 -2.87 -11.13
CA TYR A 228 15.73 -2.73 -11.28
C TYR A 228 15.38 -2.34 -12.71
N GLY A 229 14.47 -3.08 -13.29
CA GLY A 229 13.89 -2.78 -14.60
C GLY A 229 13.02 -1.52 -14.56
N SER A 230 12.65 -1.03 -15.73
CA SER A 230 11.65 0.03 -15.84
C SER A 230 10.35 -0.49 -15.26
N THR A 231 9.79 0.28 -14.39
CA THR A 231 8.38 0.19 -14.08
C THR A 231 7.58 0.66 -15.30
N GLY A 232 6.37 0.39 -15.35
CA GLY A 232 5.44 0.76 -16.40
C GLY A 232 4.05 0.56 -15.83
N ASP A 233 3.16 -0.02 -16.62
CA ASP A 233 1.88 -0.49 -16.11
C ASP A 233 2.09 -1.50 -14.99
N GLU A 234 1.41 -1.31 -13.86
CA GLU A 234 1.57 -2.17 -12.69
C GLU A 234 0.49 -3.23 -12.60
N LEU A 235 0.89 -4.48 -12.35
CA LEU A 235 -0.06 -5.54 -12.01
C LEU A 235 -0.64 -5.26 -10.62
N CYS A 236 -1.95 -5.04 -10.59
CA CYS A 236 -2.68 -4.78 -9.36
C CYS A 236 -3.76 -5.83 -9.13
N ALA A 237 -4.04 -6.11 -7.87
CA ALA A 237 -5.15 -6.96 -7.46
C ALA A 237 -5.90 -6.33 -6.29
N ILE A 238 -7.21 -6.55 -6.25
CA ILE A 238 -8.10 -6.06 -5.19
C ILE A 238 -8.81 -7.26 -4.58
N TYR A 239 -8.72 -7.38 -3.27
CA TYR A 239 -9.32 -8.47 -2.50
C TYR A 239 -10.26 -7.92 -1.43
N ARG A 240 -11.27 -8.70 -1.08
CA ARG A 240 -12.14 -8.47 0.07
C ARG A 240 -11.98 -9.59 1.09
N PHE A 241 -11.82 -9.23 2.34
CA PHE A 241 -11.88 -10.17 3.44
C PHE A 241 -13.32 -10.66 3.62
N GLN A 242 -13.51 -11.98 3.67
CA GLN A 242 -14.82 -12.63 3.86
C GLN A 242 -14.89 -13.47 5.14
N GLY A 243 -13.79 -13.58 5.87
CA GLY A 243 -13.66 -14.56 6.93
C GLY A 243 -13.46 -15.98 6.39
N ARG A 244 -13.08 -16.90 7.24
CA ARG A 244 -13.07 -18.33 6.88
C ARG A 244 -14.51 -18.82 6.80
N ALA A 245 -14.86 -19.46 5.70
CA ALA A 245 -16.14 -20.16 5.62
C ALA A 245 -16.23 -21.11 6.82
N THR A 246 -17.10 -20.80 7.78
CA THR A 246 -17.43 -21.75 8.85
C THR A 246 -17.99 -22.98 8.17
N GLY A 247 -17.25 -24.10 8.23
CA GLY A 247 -17.64 -25.34 7.60
C GLY A 247 -19.10 -25.65 7.93
N ARG A 248 -19.90 -25.90 6.91
CA ARG A 248 -21.28 -26.41 7.08
C ARG A 248 -21.20 -27.57 8.08
N ALA A 249 -21.76 -27.36 9.25
CA ALA A 249 -21.99 -28.43 10.18
C ALA A 249 -22.77 -29.49 9.40
N THR A 250 -22.12 -30.58 9.03
CA THR A 250 -22.79 -31.77 8.51
C THR A 250 -23.72 -32.24 9.61
N SER A 251 -25.01 -31.95 9.45
CA SER A 251 -26.05 -32.54 10.28
C SER A 251 -25.95 -34.07 10.08
N ARG A 252 -25.27 -34.75 10.99
CA ARG A 252 -25.45 -36.20 11.14
C ARG A 252 -26.90 -36.42 11.50
N LYS A 253 -27.72 -36.78 10.51
CA LYS A 253 -28.99 -37.42 10.78
C LYS A 253 -28.68 -38.72 11.53
N ALA A 254 -29.02 -38.75 12.82
CA ALA A 254 -29.13 -39.99 13.55
C ALA A 254 -30.24 -40.81 12.90
N LYS A 255 -29.91 -42.04 12.54
CA LYS A 255 -30.89 -43.10 12.27
C LYS A 255 -31.17 -43.82 13.56
#